data_85cbc5df65924a6b580a99a562bad233
#
_entry.id   85cbc5df65924a6b580a99a562bad233
#
_cell.length_a   1.000
_cell.length_b   1.000
_cell.length_c   1.000
_cell.angle_alpha   90.00
_cell.angle_beta   90.00
_cell.angle_gamma   90.00
#
_symmetry.space_group_name_H-M   'P 1'
#
loop_
_entity.id
_entity.type
_entity.pdbx_description
1 polymer ?
#
loop_
_entity_poly.entity_id
_entity_poly.type
_entity_poly.pdbx_seq_one_letter_code
_entity_poly.pdbx_strand_id
1 'polypeptide(L)'
;MSSPVHPPSPVSPEFAAIFRRHAGVGSAIRFDKFVDLALYDPEVGYYRSARKRVGRAAGTDFHTATSLGPVFGQLVVAAGISLLGSLNPRSTTFVEIGAEPGACVLDDIAHPFGAVRTLRLGSPLSVEGQSIVFSNELFDAQPFRRFRRRRNAWVEIGVKLADAGLFEVELDECSERWLPETAEEGYCFDAPRAATELAHEIARQEWTGLFLAFDYGKSFEDLAHDTPQGTARAYFAHRQSNDLLRAAGKQDLTCHICWDWLANAIEDHAFARVQVQSQESFFVHHAGNTLSRMIDPESTLGRTERHALMQLLHPGNMGQKFQVLHGLRS
;
A
#
# COMPACT_ATOMS: atom_id res chain seq x y z
N MET A 1 -35.38 -1.94 4.42
CA MET A 1 -34.22 -1.70 5.26
C MET A 1 -33.50 -3.03 5.38
N SER A 2 -32.36 -3.22 4.70
CA SER A 2 -31.56 -4.44 4.81
C SER A 2 -30.93 -4.49 6.20
N SER A 3 -31.05 -5.64 6.87
CA SER A 3 -30.41 -5.89 8.17
C SER A 3 -28.89 -5.79 8.01
N PRO A 4 -28.15 -5.22 8.99
CA PRO A 4 -26.69 -5.15 8.91
C PRO A 4 -26.11 -6.57 8.83
N VAL A 5 -25.11 -6.74 7.97
CA VAL A 5 -24.44 -8.04 7.72
C VAL A 5 -23.59 -8.48 8.93
N HIS A 6 -23.17 -7.52 9.75
CA HIS A 6 -22.44 -7.74 11.00
C HIS A 6 -23.03 -6.87 12.13
N PRO A 7 -22.88 -7.28 13.41
CA PRO A 7 -23.27 -6.42 14.52
C PRO A 7 -22.47 -5.10 14.47
N PRO A 8 -23.06 -3.99 14.95
CA PRO A 8 -22.38 -2.70 14.98
C PRO A 8 -21.07 -2.74 15.78
N SER A 9 -20.00 -2.15 15.21
CA SER A 9 -18.71 -2.06 15.87
C SER A 9 -18.65 -0.82 16.77
N PRO A 10 -18.32 -0.97 18.07
CA PRO A 10 -18.16 0.16 18.98
C PRO A 10 -17.11 1.16 18.46
N VAL A 11 -17.37 2.44 18.67
CA VAL A 11 -16.51 3.53 18.23
C VAL A 11 -16.26 4.50 19.38
N SER A 12 -15.06 5.14 19.39
CA SER A 12 -14.75 6.15 20.39
C SER A 12 -15.62 7.40 20.21
N PRO A 13 -15.94 8.13 21.31
CA PRO A 13 -16.70 9.38 21.21
C PRO A 13 -16.07 10.41 20.26
N GLU A 14 -14.73 10.49 20.25
CA GLU A 14 -13.96 11.40 19.41
C GLU A 14 -14.17 11.04 17.94
N PHE A 15 -13.96 9.78 17.56
CA PHE A 15 -14.18 9.32 16.18
C PHE A 15 -15.64 9.50 15.76
N ALA A 16 -16.60 9.22 16.65
CA ALA A 16 -18.02 9.42 16.37
C ALA A 16 -18.36 10.89 16.11
N ALA A 17 -17.74 11.82 16.81
CA ALA A 17 -17.93 13.26 16.59
C ALA A 17 -17.39 13.69 15.22
N ILE A 18 -16.18 13.24 14.84
CA ILE A 18 -15.59 13.48 13.53
C ILE A 18 -16.47 12.88 12.42
N PHE A 19 -16.86 11.61 12.56
CA PHE A 19 -17.73 10.94 11.59
C PHE A 19 -19.01 11.74 11.33
N ARG A 20 -19.69 12.22 12.40
CA ARG A 20 -20.92 13.02 12.27
C ARG A 20 -20.68 14.36 11.55
N ARG A 21 -19.52 14.99 11.73
CA ARG A 21 -19.17 16.22 11.00
C ARG A 21 -19.08 15.98 9.48
N HIS A 22 -18.56 14.83 9.06
CA HIS A 22 -18.39 14.48 7.64
C HIS A 22 -19.64 13.88 7.00
N ALA A 23 -20.38 13.03 7.73
CA ALA A 23 -21.53 12.34 7.20
C ALA A 23 -22.82 13.15 7.29
N GLY A 24 -22.94 14.06 8.24
CA GLY A 24 -24.23 14.59 8.71
C GLY A 24 -24.95 13.60 9.63
N VAL A 25 -25.98 14.11 10.32
CA VAL A 25 -26.75 13.29 11.29
C VAL A 25 -27.54 12.21 10.57
N GLY A 26 -27.28 10.96 10.92
CA GLY A 26 -28.01 9.80 10.41
C GLY A 26 -27.71 9.41 8.96
N SER A 27 -26.77 10.08 8.29
CA SER A 27 -26.33 9.77 6.94
C SER A 27 -25.23 8.72 6.90
N ALA A 28 -25.08 8.03 5.77
CA ALA A 28 -23.97 7.14 5.49
C ALA A 28 -22.90 7.87 4.65
N ILE A 29 -21.64 7.44 4.74
CA ILE A 29 -20.58 7.84 3.85
C ILE A 29 -20.07 6.63 3.06
N ARG A 30 -19.50 6.86 1.88
CA ARG A 30 -18.84 5.81 1.12
C ARG A 30 -17.70 5.20 1.91
N PHE A 31 -17.35 3.95 1.58
CA PHE A 31 -16.31 3.22 2.32
C PHE A 31 -14.93 3.88 2.19
N ASP A 32 -14.58 4.42 1.03
CA ASP A 32 -13.33 5.17 0.84
C ASP A 32 -13.22 6.40 1.76
N LYS A 33 -14.34 7.11 1.97
CA LYS A 33 -14.38 8.25 2.90
C LYS A 33 -14.25 7.82 4.36
N PHE A 34 -14.80 6.67 4.71
CA PHE A 34 -14.57 6.08 6.03
C PHE A 34 -13.10 5.70 6.24
N VAL A 35 -12.47 5.04 5.26
CA VAL A 35 -11.04 4.67 5.32
C VAL A 35 -10.17 5.92 5.43
N ASP A 36 -10.45 6.96 4.64
CA ASP A 36 -9.74 8.24 4.71
C ASP A 36 -9.82 8.85 6.11
N LEU A 37 -11.00 8.90 6.73
CA LEU A 37 -11.15 9.35 8.12
C LEU A 37 -10.39 8.46 9.11
N ALA A 38 -10.53 7.15 8.98
CA ALA A 38 -9.93 6.20 9.91
C ALA A 38 -8.40 6.19 9.87
N LEU A 39 -7.80 6.43 8.70
CA LEU A 39 -6.35 6.41 8.52
C LEU A 39 -5.72 7.80 8.60
N TYR A 40 -6.35 8.84 8.05
CA TYR A 40 -5.68 10.10 7.71
C TYR A 40 -6.26 11.35 8.35
N ASP A 41 -7.43 11.28 9.03
CA ASP A 41 -8.00 12.45 9.70
C ASP A 41 -7.01 13.07 10.69
N PRO A 42 -6.83 14.40 10.70
CA PRO A 42 -5.83 15.07 11.52
C PRO A 42 -5.98 14.84 13.03
N GLU A 43 -7.20 14.60 13.52
CA GLU A 43 -7.50 14.49 14.95
C GLU A 43 -7.54 13.03 15.43
N VAL A 44 -8.06 12.11 14.60
CA VAL A 44 -8.35 10.74 15.01
C VAL A 44 -7.75 9.66 14.11
N GLY A 45 -7.08 10.05 13.02
CA GLY A 45 -6.55 9.13 12.02
C GLY A 45 -5.37 8.30 12.54
N TYR A 46 -5.37 7.02 12.18
CA TYR A 46 -4.33 6.06 12.58
C TYR A 46 -2.91 6.55 12.28
N TYR A 47 -2.66 7.06 11.07
CA TYR A 47 -1.35 7.57 10.64
C TYR A 47 -0.99 8.95 11.23
N ARG A 48 -1.91 9.64 11.90
CA ARG A 48 -1.66 10.91 12.59
C ARG A 48 -1.27 10.74 14.04
N SER A 49 -1.46 9.56 14.62
CA SER A 49 -1.06 9.28 15.99
C SER A 49 0.48 9.29 16.12
N ALA A 50 1.02 9.82 17.22
CA ALA A 50 2.45 9.84 17.51
C ALA A 50 3.02 8.45 17.88
N ARG A 51 2.22 7.39 17.81
CA ARG A 51 2.59 6.03 18.18
C ARG A 51 3.54 5.42 17.14
N LYS A 52 4.58 4.72 17.60
CA LYS A 52 5.42 3.90 16.73
C LYS A 52 4.60 2.69 16.26
N ARG A 53 4.34 2.58 14.95
CA ARG A 53 3.50 1.55 14.33
C ARG A 53 4.29 0.35 13.84
N VAL A 54 5.46 0.61 13.25
CA VAL A 54 6.31 -0.39 12.60
C VAL A 54 7.41 -0.87 13.52
N GLY A 55 7.62 -2.18 13.60
CA GLY A 55 8.70 -2.80 14.35
C GLY A 55 8.31 -4.12 15.01
N ARG A 56 9.28 -4.72 15.74
CA ARG A 56 9.11 -5.99 16.46
C ARG A 56 8.88 -5.83 17.97
N ALA A 57 8.91 -4.59 18.47
CA ALA A 57 8.73 -4.30 19.89
C ALA A 57 7.24 -4.44 20.29
N ALA A 58 7.01 -4.71 21.56
CA ALA A 58 5.64 -4.62 22.12
C ALA A 58 5.09 -3.21 21.91
N GLY A 59 3.87 -3.11 21.37
CA GLY A 59 3.22 -1.85 21.07
C GLY A 59 3.33 -1.39 19.60
N THR A 60 3.99 -2.17 18.72
CA THR A 60 3.93 -2.00 17.27
C THR A 60 2.82 -2.86 16.67
N ASP A 61 2.31 -2.52 15.48
CA ASP A 61 1.17 -3.20 14.89
C ASP A 61 1.56 -4.20 13.80
N PHE A 62 2.64 -3.93 13.04
CA PHE A 62 3.07 -4.76 11.93
C PHE A 62 4.57 -4.62 11.65
N HIS A 63 5.06 -5.49 10.76
CA HIS A 63 6.43 -5.49 10.26
C HIS A 63 6.40 -5.17 8.77
N THR A 64 7.21 -4.21 8.34
CA THR A 64 7.44 -3.90 6.93
C THR A 64 8.81 -4.41 6.49
N ALA A 65 9.05 -4.47 5.18
CA ALA A 65 10.37 -4.80 4.64
C ALA A 65 11.45 -3.85 5.17
N THR A 66 11.14 -2.57 5.34
CA THR A 66 12.06 -1.56 5.92
C THR A 66 12.42 -1.85 7.38
N SER A 67 11.55 -2.51 8.14
CA SER A 67 11.83 -2.91 9.54
C SER A 67 12.80 -4.09 9.67
N LEU A 68 13.20 -4.72 8.55
CA LEU A 68 14.15 -5.82 8.51
C LEU A 68 15.61 -5.36 8.52
N GLY A 69 15.87 -4.05 8.60
CA GLY A 69 17.19 -3.47 8.70
C GLY A 69 17.84 -3.20 7.33
N PRO A 70 19.18 -3.02 7.29
CA PRO A 70 19.88 -2.48 6.12
C PRO A 70 19.86 -3.39 4.89
N VAL A 71 19.59 -4.67 5.05
CA VAL A 71 19.59 -5.65 3.94
C VAL A 71 18.61 -5.27 2.85
N PHE A 72 17.41 -4.85 3.21
CA PHE A 72 16.39 -4.44 2.23
C PHE A 72 16.85 -3.24 1.43
N GLY A 73 17.29 -2.18 2.09
CA GLY A 73 17.77 -0.99 1.40
C GLY A 73 19.00 -1.23 0.52
N GLN A 74 19.94 -2.10 0.95
CA GLN A 74 21.08 -2.50 0.11
C GLN A 74 20.63 -3.18 -1.20
N LEU A 75 19.60 -4.04 -1.12
CA LEU A 75 19.01 -4.68 -2.30
C LEU A 75 18.27 -3.68 -3.18
N VAL A 76 17.53 -2.73 -2.58
CA VAL A 76 16.86 -1.63 -3.30
C VAL A 76 17.87 -0.76 -4.04
N VAL A 77 18.98 -0.38 -3.38
CA VAL A 77 20.09 0.38 -4.02
C VAL A 77 20.65 -0.39 -5.20
N ALA A 78 20.96 -1.67 -5.03
CA ALA A 78 21.54 -2.49 -6.08
C ALA A 78 20.60 -2.64 -7.30
N ALA A 79 19.32 -2.91 -7.04
CA ALA A 79 18.31 -3.01 -8.07
C ALA A 79 18.08 -1.66 -8.79
N GLY A 80 18.00 -0.57 -8.03
CA GLY A 80 17.85 0.78 -8.58
C GLY A 80 18.99 1.15 -9.53
N ILE A 81 20.24 0.90 -9.14
CA ILE A 81 21.41 1.13 -10.00
C ILE A 81 21.32 0.29 -11.28
N SER A 82 20.97 -0.98 -11.16
CA SER A 82 20.83 -1.90 -12.30
C SER A 82 19.76 -1.41 -13.30
N LEU A 83 18.62 -0.96 -12.80
CA LEU A 83 17.48 -0.52 -13.60
C LEU A 83 17.66 0.87 -14.22
N LEU A 84 18.45 1.75 -13.61
CA LEU A 84 18.81 3.05 -14.22
C LEU A 84 19.56 2.90 -15.54
N GLY A 85 20.22 1.76 -15.78
CA GLY A 85 20.94 1.48 -17.03
C GLY A 85 22.04 2.50 -17.30
N SER A 86 21.86 3.35 -18.33
CA SER A 86 22.84 4.38 -18.72
C SER A 86 22.70 5.70 -17.93
N LEU A 87 21.65 5.87 -17.14
CA LEU A 87 21.45 7.08 -16.31
C LEU A 87 22.48 7.12 -15.18
N ASN A 88 23.06 8.30 -14.94
CA ASN A 88 24.09 8.45 -13.92
C ASN A 88 23.49 8.49 -12.50
N PRO A 89 23.77 7.51 -11.63
CA PRO A 89 23.26 7.52 -10.27
C PRO A 89 23.65 8.76 -9.46
N ARG A 90 24.81 9.37 -9.74
CA ARG A 90 25.28 10.56 -9.01
C ARG A 90 24.47 11.83 -9.32
N SER A 91 23.77 11.87 -10.45
CA SER A 91 22.84 12.94 -10.81
C SER A 91 21.37 12.58 -10.52
N THR A 92 21.13 11.43 -9.92
CA THR A 92 19.79 10.92 -9.60
C THR A 92 19.45 11.22 -8.15
N THR A 93 18.25 11.75 -7.90
CA THR A 93 17.67 11.89 -6.57
C THR A 93 16.88 10.63 -6.22
N PHE A 94 17.15 10.03 -5.07
CA PHE A 94 16.30 8.97 -4.54
C PHE A 94 15.16 9.62 -3.73
N VAL A 95 13.91 9.42 -4.14
CA VAL A 95 12.72 9.99 -3.51
C VAL A 95 11.89 8.86 -2.92
N GLU A 96 11.89 8.73 -1.60
CA GLU A 96 11.01 7.78 -0.90
C GLU A 96 9.68 8.45 -0.53
N ILE A 97 8.57 7.87 -1.01
CA ILE A 97 7.20 8.34 -0.71
C ILE A 97 6.57 7.40 0.30
N GLY A 98 5.95 7.98 1.34
CA GLY A 98 5.29 7.20 2.41
C GLY A 98 6.23 6.75 3.52
N ALA A 99 7.45 7.31 3.61
CA ALA A 99 8.38 6.98 4.67
C ALA A 99 7.79 7.23 6.07
N GLU A 100 8.03 6.31 7.00
CA GLU A 100 7.68 6.50 8.41
C GLU A 100 8.40 7.70 9.03
N PRO A 101 7.81 8.35 10.05
CA PRO A 101 8.47 9.47 10.73
C PRO A 101 9.86 9.12 11.25
N GLY A 102 10.87 9.88 10.83
CA GLY A 102 12.25 9.71 11.30
C GLY A 102 12.99 8.51 10.69
N ALA A 103 12.46 7.88 9.63
CA ALA A 103 13.11 6.78 8.94
C ALA A 103 13.19 7.02 7.44
N CYS A 104 14.17 6.40 6.79
CA CYS A 104 14.31 6.26 5.35
C CYS A 104 14.88 4.89 5.03
N VAL A 105 14.45 4.30 3.92
CA VAL A 105 14.96 2.97 3.49
C VAL A 105 16.47 2.97 3.26
N LEU A 106 17.07 4.12 3.01
CA LEU A 106 18.51 4.29 2.79
C LEU A 106 19.28 4.77 4.03
N ASP A 107 18.65 4.87 5.20
CA ASP A 107 19.37 5.24 6.43
C ASP A 107 20.52 4.26 6.70
N ASP A 108 21.70 4.81 6.97
CA ASP A 108 22.95 4.06 7.26
C ASP A 108 23.42 3.15 6.11
N ILE A 109 22.95 3.36 4.88
CA ILE A 109 23.33 2.57 3.70
C ILE A 109 24.18 3.40 2.74
N ALA A 110 25.33 2.85 2.36
CA ALA A 110 26.16 3.44 1.31
C ALA A 110 25.46 3.35 -0.05
N HIS A 111 25.28 4.48 -0.71
CA HIS A 111 24.64 4.59 -2.02
C HIS A 111 25.32 5.66 -2.90
N PRO A 112 25.23 5.55 -4.23
CA PRO A 112 25.85 6.52 -5.15
C PRO A 112 24.95 7.70 -5.52
N PHE A 113 23.71 7.76 -5.04
CA PHE A 113 22.74 8.80 -5.46
C PHE A 113 23.16 10.19 -5.00
N GLY A 114 22.91 11.19 -5.86
CA GLY A 114 23.31 12.58 -5.59
C GLY A 114 22.55 13.23 -4.44
N ALA A 115 21.30 12.83 -4.22
CA ALA A 115 20.46 13.29 -3.11
C ALA A 115 19.47 12.22 -2.67
N VAL A 116 19.00 12.32 -1.44
CA VAL A 116 17.89 11.54 -0.89
C VAL A 116 16.83 12.48 -0.34
N ARG A 117 15.58 12.23 -0.70
CA ARG A 117 14.41 12.97 -0.22
C ARG A 117 13.37 11.99 0.29
N THR A 118 12.70 12.35 1.37
CA THR A 118 11.55 11.60 1.89
C THR A 118 10.30 12.47 1.85
N LEU A 119 9.24 11.98 1.23
CA LEU A 119 7.92 12.59 1.22
C LEU A 119 7.03 11.83 2.19
N ARG A 120 6.68 12.47 3.29
CA ARG A 120 5.86 11.90 4.37
C ARG A 120 4.43 12.39 4.29
N LEU A 121 3.55 11.76 5.05
CA LEU A 121 2.16 12.22 5.17
C LEU A 121 2.11 13.72 5.54
N GLY A 122 1.40 14.50 4.69
CA GLY A 122 1.30 15.94 4.79
C GLY A 122 2.39 16.72 4.05
N SER A 123 3.41 16.06 3.49
CA SER A 123 4.35 16.71 2.56
C SER A 123 3.67 16.95 1.21
N PRO A 124 3.98 18.07 0.53
CA PRO A 124 3.58 18.24 -0.86
C PRO A 124 4.16 17.11 -1.73
N LEU A 125 3.32 16.48 -2.54
CA LEU A 125 3.75 15.49 -3.49
C LEU A 125 4.44 16.18 -4.68
N SER A 126 5.77 16.26 -4.65
CA SER A 126 6.58 16.90 -5.68
C SER A 126 7.78 16.03 -6.02
N VAL A 127 7.85 15.61 -7.29
CA VAL A 127 8.98 14.88 -7.87
C VAL A 127 9.45 15.65 -9.09
N GLU A 128 10.76 15.80 -9.24
CA GLU A 128 11.38 16.59 -10.32
C GLU A 128 12.73 16.01 -10.74
N GLY A 129 13.17 16.39 -11.93
CA GLY A 129 14.48 16.03 -12.46
C GLY A 129 14.67 14.52 -12.64
N GLN A 130 15.92 14.06 -12.63
CA GLN A 130 16.24 12.64 -12.71
C GLN A 130 16.09 11.99 -11.33
N SER A 131 15.14 11.09 -11.18
CA SER A 131 14.76 10.52 -9.88
C SER A 131 14.58 9.00 -9.93
N ILE A 132 14.85 8.33 -8.81
CA ILE A 132 14.23 7.06 -8.44
C ILE A 132 13.10 7.37 -7.48
N VAL A 133 11.88 7.15 -7.89
CA VAL A 133 10.71 7.29 -7.02
C VAL A 133 10.39 5.94 -6.44
N PHE A 134 10.61 5.81 -5.16
CA PHE A 134 10.47 4.57 -4.40
C PHE A 134 9.32 4.64 -3.41
N SER A 135 8.57 3.55 -3.28
CA SER A 135 7.61 3.35 -2.20
C SER A 135 7.59 1.91 -1.72
N ASN A 136 7.27 1.73 -0.44
CA ASN A 136 7.08 0.41 0.17
C ASN A 136 5.83 0.44 1.05
N GLU A 137 4.85 -0.41 0.75
CA GLU A 137 3.58 -0.49 1.47
C GLU A 137 2.90 0.91 1.58
N LEU A 138 2.79 1.58 0.43
CA LEU A 138 2.16 2.89 0.30
C LEU A 138 0.77 2.80 -0.30
N PHE A 139 0.64 1.96 -1.33
CA PHE A 139 -0.56 1.91 -2.15
C PHE A 139 -1.67 1.06 -1.53
N ASP A 140 -1.32 0.02 -0.75
CA ASP A 140 -2.26 -0.83 -0.04
C ASP A 140 -3.03 -0.10 1.08
N ALA A 141 -2.41 0.94 1.65
CA ALA A 141 -3.01 1.80 2.68
C ALA A 141 -3.86 2.94 2.12
N GLN A 142 -3.98 3.09 0.78
CA GLN A 142 -4.82 4.14 0.21
C GLN A 142 -6.32 3.85 0.38
N PRO A 143 -7.16 4.88 0.50
CA PRO A 143 -8.62 4.70 0.58
C PRO A 143 -9.16 3.86 -0.58
N PHE A 144 -10.05 2.94 -0.29
CA PHE A 144 -10.65 2.05 -1.29
C PHE A 144 -12.16 2.08 -1.22
N ARG A 145 -12.82 1.91 -2.39
CA ARG A 145 -14.27 1.75 -2.49
C ARG A 145 -14.61 0.27 -2.33
N ARG A 146 -15.76 -0.02 -1.74
CA ARG A 146 -16.22 -1.38 -1.52
C ARG A 146 -17.56 -1.60 -2.19
N PHE A 147 -17.71 -2.74 -2.89
CA PHE A 147 -18.91 -3.11 -3.62
C PHE A 147 -19.34 -4.52 -3.27
N ARG A 148 -20.65 -4.77 -3.38
CA ARG A 148 -21.22 -6.10 -3.22
C ARG A 148 -22.09 -6.45 -4.41
N ARG A 149 -21.93 -7.66 -4.97
CA ARG A 149 -22.77 -8.15 -6.04
C ARG A 149 -24.15 -8.48 -5.49
N ARG A 150 -25.19 -7.92 -6.09
CA ARG A 150 -26.58 -8.13 -5.77
C ARG A 150 -27.38 -8.39 -7.05
N ARG A 151 -27.90 -9.60 -7.20
CA ARG A 151 -28.56 -10.01 -8.45
C ARG A 151 -27.62 -9.77 -9.65
N ASN A 152 -27.98 -8.86 -10.51
CA ASN A 152 -27.19 -8.53 -11.71
C ASN A 152 -26.52 -7.15 -11.63
N ALA A 153 -26.44 -6.53 -10.45
CA ALA A 153 -25.86 -5.21 -10.27
C ALA A 153 -24.78 -5.23 -9.17
N TRP A 154 -23.88 -4.26 -9.23
CA TRP A 154 -23.00 -3.92 -8.14
C TRP A 154 -23.65 -2.85 -7.29
N VAL A 155 -23.68 -3.07 -5.97
CA VAL A 155 -24.16 -2.10 -4.98
C VAL A 155 -22.96 -1.58 -4.21
N GLU A 156 -22.78 -0.28 -4.13
CA GLU A 156 -21.72 0.32 -3.35
C GLU A 156 -22.00 0.16 -1.85
N ILE A 157 -20.98 -0.13 -1.08
CA ILE A 157 -21.06 -0.24 0.38
C ILE A 157 -20.55 1.04 1.01
N GLY A 158 -21.32 1.55 1.94
CA GLY A 158 -20.94 2.67 2.80
C GLY A 158 -20.91 2.29 4.25
N VAL A 159 -20.57 3.25 5.08
CA VAL A 159 -20.54 3.13 6.54
C VAL A 159 -21.50 4.14 7.14
N LYS A 160 -22.25 3.68 8.13
CA LYS A 160 -23.21 4.50 8.89
C LYS A 160 -22.93 4.38 10.38
N LEU A 161 -23.10 5.48 11.11
CA LEU A 161 -23.03 5.53 12.56
C LEU A 161 -24.44 5.55 13.14
N ALA A 162 -24.73 4.59 14.05
CA ALA A 162 -25.91 4.59 14.91
C ALA A 162 -25.49 4.57 16.38
N ASP A 163 -26.47 4.54 17.29
CA ASP A 163 -26.21 4.53 18.73
C ASP A 163 -25.38 3.32 19.19
N ALA A 164 -25.55 2.18 18.51
CA ALA A 164 -24.80 0.95 18.81
C ALA A 164 -23.39 0.93 18.21
N GLY A 165 -23.00 1.87 17.31
CA GLY A 165 -21.69 1.93 16.66
C GLY A 165 -21.76 2.05 15.14
N LEU A 166 -20.62 1.76 14.49
CA LEU A 166 -20.48 1.77 13.03
C LEU A 166 -20.96 0.45 12.43
N PHE A 167 -21.58 0.50 11.25
CA PHE A 167 -21.99 -0.67 10.48
C PHE A 167 -22.01 -0.38 8.99
N GLU A 168 -21.78 -1.44 8.17
CA GLU A 168 -21.89 -1.36 6.72
C GLU A 168 -23.36 -1.20 6.29
N VAL A 169 -23.58 -0.40 5.27
CA VAL A 169 -24.88 -0.22 4.60
C VAL A 169 -24.71 -0.28 3.10
N GLU A 170 -25.70 -0.81 2.43
CA GLU A 170 -25.81 -0.71 0.99
C GLU A 170 -26.22 0.71 0.60
N LEU A 171 -25.49 1.31 -0.32
CA LEU A 171 -25.80 2.58 -0.96
C LEU A 171 -26.54 2.33 -2.29
N ASP A 172 -26.28 3.14 -3.29
CA ASP A 172 -26.91 3.02 -4.61
C ASP A 172 -26.23 1.94 -5.47
N GLU A 173 -26.98 1.46 -6.47
CA GLU A 173 -26.43 0.63 -7.54
C GLU A 173 -25.37 1.43 -8.33
N CYS A 174 -24.31 0.73 -8.73
CA CYS A 174 -23.17 1.31 -9.41
C CYS A 174 -22.85 0.57 -10.71
N SER A 175 -22.57 1.31 -11.78
CA SER A 175 -22.26 0.78 -13.10
C SER A 175 -20.95 1.32 -13.66
N GLU A 176 -19.94 1.47 -12.82
CA GLU A 176 -18.60 1.90 -13.24
C GLU A 176 -17.96 0.87 -14.18
N ARG A 177 -17.35 1.34 -15.26
CA ARG A 177 -16.74 0.48 -16.30
C ARG A 177 -15.58 -0.39 -15.80
N TRP A 178 -14.98 -0.02 -14.69
CA TRP A 178 -13.88 -0.76 -14.07
C TRP A 178 -14.34 -1.82 -13.06
N LEU A 179 -15.65 -1.93 -12.79
CA LEU A 179 -16.18 -3.05 -12.02
C LEU A 179 -16.19 -4.32 -12.85
N PRO A 180 -15.98 -5.51 -12.25
CA PRO A 180 -16.09 -6.78 -12.96
C PRO A 180 -17.47 -6.93 -13.60
N GLU A 181 -17.51 -7.39 -14.87
CA GLU A 181 -18.78 -7.58 -15.59
C GLU A 181 -19.64 -8.65 -14.93
N THR A 182 -19.01 -9.71 -14.47
CA THR A 182 -19.67 -10.86 -13.84
C THR A 182 -19.06 -11.12 -12.46
N ALA A 183 -19.89 -11.55 -11.53
CA ALA A 183 -19.47 -12.10 -10.24
C ALA A 183 -20.66 -12.86 -9.60
N GLU A 184 -20.37 -13.77 -8.69
CA GLU A 184 -21.38 -14.49 -7.93
C GLU A 184 -22.14 -13.58 -6.98
N GLU A 185 -23.38 -13.96 -6.64
CA GLU A 185 -24.20 -13.25 -5.65
C GLU A 185 -23.47 -13.14 -4.32
N GLY A 186 -23.41 -11.93 -3.78
CA GLY A 186 -22.73 -11.64 -2.52
C GLY A 186 -21.21 -11.40 -2.64
N TYR A 187 -20.62 -11.55 -3.83
CA TYR A 187 -19.21 -11.25 -4.05
C TYR A 187 -18.88 -9.83 -3.58
N CYS A 188 -17.83 -9.70 -2.77
CA CYS A 188 -17.34 -8.43 -2.29
C CYS A 188 -16.12 -8.01 -3.12
N PHE A 189 -16.16 -6.84 -3.74
CA PHE A 189 -15.06 -6.27 -4.51
C PHE A 189 -14.56 -5.00 -3.85
N ASP A 190 -13.32 -5.04 -3.37
CA ASP A 190 -12.62 -3.88 -2.83
C ASP A 190 -11.81 -3.23 -3.96
N ALA A 191 -12.15 -2.00 -4.32
CA ALA A 191 -11.59 -1.28 -5.45
C ALA A 191 -10.55 -0.24 -4.98
N PRO A 192 -9.23 -0.48 -5.17
CA PRO A 192 -8.15 0.40 -4.73
C PRO A 192 -7.95 1.60 -5.68
N ARG A 193 -9.03 2.38 -5.92
CA ARG A 193 -9.01 3.47 -6.90
C ARG A 193 -8.08 4.62 -6.50
N ALA A 194 -8.03 4.97 -5.20
CA ALA A 194 -7.14 6.04 -4.75
C ALA A 194 -5.66 5.66 -4.90
N ALA A 195 -5.32 4.38 -4.80
CA ALA A 195 -3.97 3.89 -5.10
C ALA A 195 -3.61 4.14 -6.58
N THR A 196 -4.53 3.85 -7.50
CA THR A 196 -4.36 4.13 -8.93
C THR A 196 -4.22 5.63 -9.20
N GLU A 197 -5.07 6.44 -8.59
CA GLU A 197 -5.02 7.90 -8.71
C GLU A 197 -3.70 8.47 -8.19
N LEU A 198 -3.18 7.96 -7.07
CA LEU A 198 -1.87 8.35 -6.54
C LEU A 198 -0.74 7.98 -7.50
N ALA A 199 -0.77 6.79 -8.13
CA ALA A 199 0.20 6.40 -9.14
C ALA A 199 0.18 7.36 -10.34
N HIS A 200 -0.99 7.73 -10.86
CA HIS A 200 -1.14 8.76 -11.88
C HIS A 200 -0.58 10.12 -11.41
N GLU A 201 -0.87 10.55 -10.20
CA GLU A 201 -0.38 11.83 -9.66
C GLU A 201 1.14 11.87 -9.58
N ILE A 202 1.79 10.78 -9.21
CA ILE A 202 3.25 10.66 -9.19
C ILE A 202 3.79 10.68 -10.62
N ALA A 203 3.21 9.85 -11.50
CA ALA A 203 3.70 9.64 -12.85
C ALA A 203 3.53 10.85 -13.77
N ARG A 204 2.45 11.64 -13.62
CA ARG A 204 2.16 12.82 -14.46
C ARG A 204 3.10 14.02 -14.26
N GLN A 205 3.90 14.02 -13.18
CA GLN A 205 4.83 15.12 -12.91
C GLN A 205 6.03 15.08 -13.87
N GLU A 206 6.70 16.20 -14.02
CA GLU A 206 7.83 16.37 -14.95
C GLU A 206 9.15 15.89 -14.32
N TRP A 207 9.37 14.58 -14.34
CA TRP A 207 10.60 13.94 -13.89
C TRP A 207 10.95 12.77 -14.82
N THR A 208 12.21 12.34 -14.83
CA THR A 208 12.70 11.18 -15.57
C THR A 208 13.35 10.18 -14.62
N GLY A 209 13.50 8.94 -15.06
CA GLY A 209 14.16 7.90 -14.28
C GLY A 209 13.21 6.77 -13.88
N LEU A 210 13.42 6.18 -12.71
CA LEU A 210 12.81 4.91 -12.30
C LEU A 210 11.64 5.09 -11.34
N PHE A 211 10.49 4.56 -11.70
CA PHE A 211 9.38 4.30 -10.76
C PHE A 211 9.56 2.90 -10.15
N LEU A 212 9.47 2.78 -8.83
CA LEU A 212 9.74 1.53 -8.11
C LEU A 212 8.83 1.40 -6.88
N ALA A 213 7.81 0.54 -6.95
CA ALA A 213 6.84 0.34 -5.88
C ALA A 213 6.84 -1.12 -5.40
N PHE A 214 7.06 -1.31 -4.11
CA PHE A 214 6.95 -2.58 -3.41
C PHE A 214 5.64 -2.61 -2.63
N ASP A 215 4.79 -3.57 -2.94
CA ASP A 215 3.47 -3.67 -2.30
C ASP A 215 2.92 -5.10 -2.43
N TYR A 216 1.73 -5.34 -1.92
CA TYR A 216 1.02 -6.57 -2.15
C TYR A 216 -0.33 -6.32 -2.83
N GLY A 217 -0.60 -7.15 -3.82
CA GLY A 217 -1.77 -6.96 -4.67
C GLY A 217 -2.07 -8.18 -5.51
N LYS A 218 -2.95 -7.98 -6.45
CA LYS A 218 -3.41 -9.00 -7.38
C LYS A 218 -3.61 -8.41 -8.78
N SER A 219 -3.70 -9.29 -9.79
CA SER A 219 -4.24 -8.91 -11.08
C SER A 219 -5.72 -8.50 -10.96
N PHE A 220 -6.22 -7.78 -11.94
CA PHE A 220 -7.65 -7.48 -12.00
C PHE A 220 -8.49 -8.76 -12.08
N GLU A 221 -8.02 -9.75 -12.81
CA GLU A 221 -8.67 -11.06 -12.96
C GLU A 221 -8.79 -11.77 -11.59
N ASP A 222 -7.71 -11.85 -10.82
CA ASP A 222 -7.73 -12.44 -9.48
C ASP A 222 -8.65 -11.67 -8.53
N LEU A 223 -8.65 -10.32 -8.59
CA LEU A 223 -9.55 -9.49 -7.77
C LEU A 223 -11.02 -9.71 -8.15
N ALA A 224 -11.29 -9.92 -9.44
CA ALA A 224 -12.63 -10.11 -9.96
C ALA A 224 -13.24 -11.48 -9.65
N HIS A 225 -12.40 -12.52 -9.51
CA HIS A 225 -12.87 -13.92 -9.48
C HIS A 225 -12.43 -14.71 -8.26
N ASP A 226 -11.25 -14.41 -7.67
CA ASP A 226 -10.63 -15.25 -6.64
C ASP A 226 -10.70 -14.65 -5.22
N THR A 227 -11.40 -13.52 -5.05
CA THR A 227 -11.50 -12.83 -3.74
C THR A 227 -12.95 -12.56 -3.31
N PRO A 228 -13.80 -13.60 -3.17
CA PRO A 228 -15.25 -13.40 -2.96
C PRO A 228 -15.61 -12.68 -1.66
N GLN A 229 -14.69 -12.59 -0.69
CA GLN A 229 -14.86 -11.87 0.58
C GLN A 229 -14.17 -10.49 0.59
N GLY A 230 -13.69 -10.04 -0.58
CA GLY A 230 -12.83 -8.87 -0.69
C GLY A 230 -11.42 -9.10 -0.12
N THR A 231 -10.56 -8.11 -0.35
CA THR A 231 -9.16 -8.18 0.04
C THR A 231 -8.81 -7.27 1.22
N ALA A 232 -9.71 -6.39 1.62
CA ALA A 232 -9.48 -5.47 2.71
C ALA A 232 -9.28 -6.19 4.05
N ARG A 233 -8.31 -5.73 4.83
CA ARG A 233 -7.93 -6.27 6.13
C ARG A 233 -7.66 -5.15 7.11
N ALA A 234 -7.88 -5.45 8.38
CA ALA A 234 -7.53 -4.58 9.50
C ALA A 234 -6.39 -5.20 10.30
N TYR A 235 -5.46 -4.37 10.74
CA TYR A 235 -4.32 -4.80 11.57
C TYR A 235 -4.26 -3.99 12.86
N PHE A 236 -4.20 -4.71 13.97
CA PHE A 236 -4.07 -4.13 15.30
C PHE A 236 -3.27 -5.06 16.20
N ALA A 237 -2.21 -4.56 16.83
CA ALA A 237 -1.36 -5.31 17.76
C ALA A 237 -0.90 -6.68 17.19
N HIS A 238 -0.39 -6.69 15.94
CA HIS A 238 0.07 -7.87 15.18
C HIS A 238 -1.03 -8.91 14.89
N ARG A 239 -2.28 -8.53 14.97
CA ARG A 239 -3.43 -9.39 14.62
C ARG A 239 -4.17 -8.85 13.43
N GLN A 240 -4.36 -9.71 12.44
CA GLN A 240 -5.21 -9.44 11.30
C GLN A 240 -6.68 -9.73 11.65
N SER A 241 -7.58 -8.90 11.13
CA SER A 241 -9.03 -9.06 11.28
C SER A 241 -9.74 -8.68 9.98
N ASN A 242 -10.93 -9.24 9.77
CA ASN A 242 -11.84 -8.82 8.70
C ASN A 242 -12.88 -7.79 9.20
N ASP A 243 -12.87 -7.45 10.48
CA ASP A 243 -13.72 -6.40 11.04
C ASP A 243 -13.07 -5.02 10.82
N LEU A 244 -13.37 -4.43 9.65
CA LEU A 244 -12.79 -3.17 9.20
C LEU A 244 -13.29 -1.96 9.98
N LEU A 245 -14.41 -2.09 10.66
CA LEU A 245 -15.05 -0.98 11.40
C LEU A 245 -14.64 -0.93 12.87
N ARG A 246 -14.09 -2.05 13.38
CA ARG A 246 -13.64 -2.14 14.76
C ARG A 246 -12.50 -1.18 15.02
N ALA A 247 -12.54 -0.52 16.17
CA ALA A 247 -11.48 0.38 16.62
C ALA A 247 -11.04 1.43 15.56
N ALA A 248 -12.03 2.00 14.83
CA ALA A 248 -11.78 3.02 13.81
C ALA A 248 -10.85 4.14 14.33
N GLY A 249 -9.84 4.51 13.54
CA GLY A 249 -8.77 5.43 13.93
C GLY A 249 -7.65 4.82 14.79
N LYS A 250 -7.75 3.53 15.18
CA LYS A 250 -6.76 2.87 16.04
C LYS A 250 -6.16 1.60 15.41
N GLN A 251 -6.69 1.12 14.30
CA GLN A 251 -6.21 0.00 13.52
C GLN A 251 -5.80 0.46 12.12
N ASP A 252 -4.83 -0.22 11.54
CA ASP A 252 -4.50 -0.04 10.14
C ASP A 252 -5.53 -0.74 9.27
N LEU A 253 -5.83 -0.14 8.12
CA LEU A 253 -6.75 -0.69 7.13
C LEU A 253 -6.03 -0.76 5.79
N THR A 254 -5.91 -1.96 5.26
CA THR A 254 -5.23 -2.19 3.99
C THR A 254 -6.15 -2.89 2.99
N CYS A 255 -5.84 -2.72 1.72
CA CYS A 255 -6.53 -3.38 0.62
C CYS A 255 -5.50 -3.82 -0.43
N HIS A 256 -5.62 -5.04 -0.98
CA HIS A 256 -4.76 -5.42 -2.09
C HIS A 256 -4.91 -4.43 -3.24
N ILE A 257 -3.77 -3.97 -3.76
CA ILE A 257 -3.77 -3.11 -4.94
C ILE A 257 -4.07 -3.92 -6.21
N CYS A 258 -4.56 -3.25 -7.25
CA CYS A 258 -4.73 -3.83 -8.58
C CYS A 258 -3.49 -3.50 -9.43
N TRP A 259 -2.63 -4.47 -9.66
CA TRP A 259 -1.38 -4.25 -10.37
C TRP A 259 -1.59 -3.78 -11.80
N ASP A 260 -2.62 -4.29 -12.48
CA ASP A 260 -2.95 -3.86 -13.85
C ASP A 260 -3.31 -2.37 -13.89
N TRP A 261 -4.05 -1.88 -12.89
CA TRP A 261 -4.42 -0.48 -12.83
C TRP A 261 -3.22 0.42 -12.52
N LEU A 262 -2.31 -0.01 -11.63
CA LEU A 262 -1.11 0.77 -11.33
C LEU A 262 -0.13 0.76 -12.50
N ALA A 263 0.04 -0.39 -13.18
CA ALA A 263 0.88 -0.49 -14.37
C ALA A 263 0.38 0.44 -15.48
N ASN A 264 -0.91 0.36 -15.81
CA ASN A 264 -1.53 1.25 -16.79
C ASN A 264 -1.38 2.74 -16.40
N ALA A 265 -1.54 3.05 -15.09
CA ALA A 265 -1.42 4.42 -14.61
C ALA A 265 -0.04 5.04 -14.89
N ILE A 266 1.04 4.27 -14.81
CA ILE A 266 2.37 4.79 -15.14
C ILE A 266 2.67 4.71 -16.65
N GLU A 267 2.17 3.70 -17.37
CA GLU A 267 2.31 3.57 -18.82
C GLU A 267 1.69 4.76 -19.56
N ASP A 268 0.55 5.27 -19.09
CA ASP A 268 -0.12 6.46 -19.63
C ASP A 268 0.77 7.73 -19.58
N HIS A 269 1.86 7.69 -18.80
CA HIS A 269 2.81 8.80 -18.63
C HIS A 269 4.21 8.49 -19.19
N ALA A 270 4.27 7.72 -20.27
CA ALA A 270 5.48 7.41 -21.03
C ALA A 270 6.56 6.62 -20.26
N PHE A 271 6.18 5.86 -19.23
CA PHE A 271 7.06 4.85 -18.67
C PHE A 271 7.13 3.65 -19.60
N ALA A 272 8.34 3.21 -19.88
CA ALA A 272 8.62 2.04 -20.70
C ALA A 272 9.09 0.88 -19.82
N ARG A 273 8.99 -0.34 -20.37
CA ARG A 273 9.39 -1.57 -19.68
C ARG A 273 8.72 -1.74 -18.32
N VAL A 274 7.46 -1.37 -18.26
CA VAL A 274 6.64 -1.55 -17.04
C VAL A 274 6.49 -3.04 -16.78
N GLN A 275 6.85 -3.48 -15.59
CA GLN A 275 6.80 -4.87 -15.18
C GLN A 275 6.35 -5.01 -13.72
N VAL A 276 5.61 -6.05 -13.45
CA VAL A 276 5.28 -6.52 -12.10
C VAL A 276 5.93 -7.88 -11.89
N GLN A 277 6.69 -8.02 -10.83
CA GLN A 277 7.40 -9.26 -10.50
C GLN A 277 7.20 -9.58 -9.01
N SER A 278 7.32 -10.86 -8.61
CA SER A 278 7.46 -11.16 -7.18
C SER A 278 8.73 -10.51 -6.63
N GLN A 279 8.72 -10.12 -5.36
CA GLN A 279 9.87 -9.49 -4.71
C GLN A 279 11.14 -10.35 -4.80
N GLU A 280 11.00 -11.66 -4.64
CA GLU A 280 12.10 -12.62 -4.82
C GLU A 280 12.68 -12.53 -6.25
N SER A 281 11.81 -12.69 -7.26
CA SER A 281 12.21 -12.63 -8.67
C SER A 281 12.87 -11.30 -9.01
N PHE A 282 12.30 -10.20 -8.54
CA PHE A 282 12.84 -8.85 -8.74
C PHE A 282 14.27 -8.73 -8.21
N PHE A 283 14.52 -9.12 -6.96
CA PHE A 283 15.86 -9.02 -6.40
C PHE A 283 16.86 -9.99 -7.04
N VAL A 284 16.44 -11.20 -7.42
CA VAL A 284 17.29 -12.14 -8.15
C VAL A 284 17.74 -11.55 -9.49
N HIS A 285 16.85 -10.91 -10.23
CA HIS A 285 17.15 -10.34 -11.53
C HIS A 285 17.96 -9.03 -11.44
N HIS A 286 17.59 -8.14 -10.52
CA HIS A 286 18.10 -6.77 -10.52
C HIS A 286 19.14 -6.50 -9.41
N ALA A 287 19.26 -7.35 -8.40
CA ALA A 287 20.25 -7.25 -7.33
C ALA A 287 21.14 -8.51 -7.19
N GLY A 288 21.19 -9.39 -8.19
CA GLY A 288 21.80 -10.72 -8.14
C GLY A 288 23.24 -10.74 -7.65
N ASN A 289 24.08 -9.80 -8.10
CA ASN A 289 25.48 -9.70 -7.64
C ASN A 289 25.58 -9.35 -6.14
N THR A 290 24.69 -8.53 -5.63
CA THR A 290 24.62 -8.19 -4.20
C THR A 290 24.08 -9.36 -3.39
N LEU A 291 23.04 -10.02 -3.89
CA LEU A 291 22.54 -11.26 -3.29
C LEU A 291 23.59 -12.34 -3.19
N SER A 292 24.34 -12.61 -4.28
CA SER A 292 25.41 -13.61 -4.28
C SER A 292 26.44 -13.34 -3.20
N ARG A 293 26.85 -12.09 -3.01
CA ARG A 293 27.75 -11.71 -1.92
C ARG A 293 27.16 -11.87 -0.52
N MET A 294 25.85 -11.60 -0.39
CA MET A 294 25.15 -11.73 0.90
C MET A 294 24.96 -13.18 1.35
N ILE A 295 24.71 -14.10 0.40
CA ILE A 295 24.53 -15.53 0.69
C ILE A 295 25.84 -16.32 0.76
N ASP A 296 26.96 -15.71 0.37
CA ASP A 296 28.27 -16.33 0.43
C ASP A 296 28.56 -16.84 1.86
N PRO A 297 29.12 -18.06 2.05
CA PRO A 297 29.51 -18.55 3.37
C PRO A 297 30.52 -17.64 4.10
N GLU A 298 31.36 -16.93 3.36
CA GLU A 298 32.33 -15.97 3.90
C GLU A 298 31.74 -14.56 4.10
N SER A 299 30.47 -14.37 3.81
CA SER A 299 29.77 -13.10 4.01
C SER A 299 29.85 -12.61 5.46
N THR A 300 30.10 -11.31 5.61
CA THR A 300 30.15 -10.64 6.93
C THR A 300 28.76 -10.39 7.54
N LEU A 301 27.68 -10.81 6.88
CA LEU A 301 26.32 -10.65 7.42
C LEU A 301 26.17 -11.36 8.77
N GLY A 302 25.68 -10.61 9.74
CA GLY A 302 25.30 -11.16 11.05
C GLY A 302 24.06 -12.06 10.98
N ARG A 303 23.80 -12.79 12.08
CA ARG A 303 22.65 -13.71 12.16
C ARG A 303 21.30 -13.02 11.87
N THR A 304 21.12 -11.82 12.39
CA THR A 304 19.88 -11.03 12.20
C THR A 304 19.68 -10.64 10.74
N GLU A 305 20.75 -10.22 10.06
CA GLU A 305 20.73 -9.84 8.65
C GLU A 305 20.47 -11.03 7.72
N ARG A 306 21.08 -12.19 8.01
CA ARG A 306 20.79 -13.44 7.30
C ARG A 306 19.31 -13.84 7.46
N HIS A 307 18.76 -13.70 8.67
CA HIS A 307 17.34 -13.96 8.90
C HIS A 307 16.44 -12.97 8.15
N ALA A 308 16.80 -11.68 8.12
CA ALA A 308 16.10 -10.66 7.33
C ALA A 308 16.12 -10.99 5.84
N LEU A 309 17.29 -11.36 5.29
CA LEU A 309 17.42 -11.79 3.90
C LEU A 309 16.50 -12.96 3.56
N MET A 310 16.48 -13.97 4.45
CA MET A 310 15.56 -15.12 4.28
C MET A 310 14.09 -14.70 4.32
N GLN A 311 13.72 -13.77 5.19
CA GLN A 311 12.32 -13.26 5.21
C GLN A 311 11.95 -12.53 3.93
N LEU A 312 12.86 -11.73 3.37
CA LEU A 312 12.64 -10.99 2.13
C LEU A 312 12.46 -11.89 0.90
N LEU A 313 13.20 -13.00 0.85
CA LEU A 313 13.27 -13.84 -0.35
C LEU A 313 12.45 -15.13 -0.26
N HIS A 314 12.16 -15.64 0.94
CA HIS A 314 11.49 -16.93 1.07
C HIS A 314 10.05 -16.85 0.57
N PRO A 315 9.60 -17.77 -0.32
CA PRO A 315 8.26 -17.75 -0.92
C PRO A 315 7.12 -17.76 0.12
N GLY A 316 7.29 -18.49 1.21
CA GLY A 316 6.31 -18.55 2.29
C GLY A 316 6.21 -17.28 3.15
N ASN A 317 7.17 -16.37 3.03
CA ASN A 317 7.21 -15.09 3.72
C ASN A 317 6.89 -13.93 2.74
N MET A 318 7.82 -12.99 2.57
CA MET A 318 7.59 -11.80 1.71
C MET A 318 7.89 -12.06 0.23
N GLY A 319 8.74 -13.03 -0.11
CA GLY A 319 9.28 -13.22 -1.46
C GLY A 319 8.24 -13.36 -2.56
N GLN A 320 7.14 -14.08 -2.31
CA GLN A 320 6.05 -14.28 -3.27
C GLN A 320 4.79 -13.47 -2.90
N LYS A 321 4.64 -13.06 -1.64
CA LYS A 321 3.47 -12.29 -1.20
C LYS A 321 3.54 -10.83 -1.62
N PHE A 322 4.76 -10.28 -1.67
CA PHE A 322 5.02 -8.94 -2.17
C PHE A 322 5.39 -9.00 -3.64
N GLN A 323 4.94 -8.01 -4.37
CA GLN A 323 5.32 -7.78 -5.75
C GLN A 323 5.97 -6.41 -5.88
N VAL A 324 6.68 -6.23 -6.99
CA VAL A 324 7.38 -5.00 -7.32
C VAL A 324 6.95 -4.54 -8.69
N LEU A 325 6.33 -3.37 -8.76
CA LEU A 325 6.08 -2.66 -10.01
C LEU A 325 7.26 -1.72 -10.27
N HIS A 326 7.83 -1.80 -11.46
CA HIS A 326 8.84 -0.86 -11.90
C HIS A 326 8.66 -0.46 -13.37
N GLY A 327 9.09 0.74 -13.69
CA GLY A 327 9.10 1.29 -15.05
C GLY A 327 10.11 2.41 -15.16
N LEU A 328 10.70 2.60 -16.36
CA LEU A 328 11.71 3.62 -16.64
C LEU A 328 11.13 4.66 -17.61
N ARG A 329 11.29 5.94 -17.29
CA ARG A 329 10.98 7.07 -18.17
C ARG A 329 12.26 7.84 -18.50
N SER A 330 12.56 8.00 -19.80
CA SER A 330 13.73 8.72 -20.32
C SER A 330 13.50 10.21 -20.41
#